data_6cc45c5374cfabd9af01670e4ae138b2
#
_entry.id   6cc45c5374cfabd9af01670e4ae138b2
#
_cell.length_a   1.000
_cell.length_b   1.000
_cell.length_c   1.000
_cell.angle_alpha   90.00
_cell.angle_beta   90.00
_cell.angle_gamma   90.00
#
_symmetry.space_group_name_H-M   'P 1'
#
loop_
_entity.id
_entity.type
_entity.pdbx_description
1 polymer ?
#
loop_
_entity_poly.entity_id
_entity_poly.type
_entity_poly.pdbx_seq_one_letter_code
_entity_poly.pdbx_strand_id
1 'polypeptide(L)'
;NTTDTLFGQSLIPSTGKRIMVYEGELDALSGWEAYPNWAHVSLPHGAASAKKDRQKQLQLFQGYEEIVLFFDKDEPGKMATEAVAALLPSGKVKIAHLPDPYKDASDALQNNDAEAIRKAIWNASPYQPDGIVDGKSLLELVTNPSPPCDFEYPFAGLQQMTHGIRYGELTVISAGTGQGKSTLTVS
;
A
#
# COMPACT_ATOMS: atom_id res chain seq x y z
N ASN A 1 29.23 6.29 -16.43
CA ASN A 1 28.86 4.93 -16.00
C ASN A 1 27.89 5.07 -14.84
N THR A 2 26.62 5.14 -15.13
CA THR A 2 25.56 4.99 -14.13
C THR A 2 25.56 3.52 -13.70
N THR A 3 25.86 3.26 -12.44
CA THR A 3 25.79 1.91 -11.89
C THR A 3 24.32 1.54 -11.69
N ASP A 4 23.87 0.54 -12.42
CA ASP A 4 22.51 -0.02 -12.36
C ASP A 4 22.24 -0.84 -11.08
N THR A 5 23.08 -0.68 -10.06
CA THR A 5 23.03 -1.41 -8.79
C THR A 5 22.50 -0.52 -7.68
N LEU A 6 21.73 -1.08 -6.77
CA LEU A 6 21.28 -0.38 -5.57
C LEU A 6 22.50 -0.01 -4.71
N PHE A 7 22.44 1.15 -4.08
CA PHE A 7 23.42 1.47 -3.05
C PHE A 7 23.34 0.45 -1.91
N GLY A 8 24.47 -0.03 -1.42
CA GLY A 8 24.53 -1.06 -0.38
C GLY A 8 24.31 -2.51 -0.85
N GLN A 9 23.94 -2.74 -2.12
CA GLN A 9 23.63 -4.09 -2.63
C GLN A 9 24.76 -5.10 -2.48
N SER A 10 26.02 -4.66 -2.62
CA SER A 10 27.18 -5.53 -2.48
C SER A 10 27.47 -5.98 -1.04
N LEU A 11 26.85 -5.34 -0.06
CA LEU A 11 27.04 -5.59 1.37
C LEU A 11 25.99 -6.50 1.97
N ILE A 12 24.93 -6.82 1.22
CA ILE A 12 23.81 -7.62 1.70
C ILE A 12 23.78 -9.00 1.04
N PRO A 13 23.23 -10.02 1.71
CA PRO A 13 23.02 -11.33 1.11
C PRO A 13 21.96 -11.26 0.01
N SER A 14 22.01 -12.22 -0.94
CA SER A 14 21.04 -12.33 -2.02
C SER A 14 19.65 -12.78 -1.59
N THR A 15 19.53 -13.33 -0.36
CA THR A 15 18.27 -13.82 0.21
C THR A 15 18.21 -13.48 1.69
N GLY A 16 16.99 -13.31 2.22
CA GLY A 16 16.83 -13.00 3.62
C GLY A 16 15.37 -12.83 4.02
N LYS A 17 15.16 -12.58 5.30
CA LYS A 17 13.82 -12.38 5.83
C LYS A 17 13.26 -11.01 5.44
N ARG A 18 14.08 -9.94 5.56
CA ARG A 18 13.61 -8.57 5.32
C ARG A 18 14.71 -7.73 4.68
N ILE A 19 14.32 -6.94 3.68
CA ILE A 19 15.15 -5.91 3.07
C ILE A 19 14.46 -4.55 3.19
N MET A 20 15.18 -3.54 3.63
CA MET A 20 14.70 -2.15 3.69
C MET A 20 15.21 -1.39 2.47
N VAL A 21 14.32 -0.68 1.82
CA VAL A 21 14.58 0.11 0.61
C VAL A 21 14.28 1.57 0.91
N TYR A 22 15.30 2.39 0.80
CA TYR A 22 15.22 3.84 1.06
C TYR A 22 15.26 4.63 -0.25
N GLU A 23 14.77 5.87 -0.21
CA GLU A 23 14.88 6.76 -1.34
C GLU A 23 16.32 7.27 -1.50
N GLY A 24 16.96 7.67 -0.39
CA GLY A 24 18.29 8.24 -0.33
C GLY A 24 19.34 7.32 0.27
N GLU A 25 20.61 7.56 -0.09
CA GLU A 25 21.76 6.80 0.41
C GLU A 25 22.01 7.08 1.90
N LEU A 26 21.80 8.33 2.35
CA LEU A 26 21.96 8.71 3.75
C LEU A 26 20.90 8.04 4.63
N ASP A 27 19.67 7.86 4.13
CA ASP A 27 18.64 7.14 4.85
C ASP A 27 18.95 5.66 4.97
N ALA A 28 19.51 5.05 3.92
CA ALA A 28 19.96 3.67 3.97
C ALA A 28 21.08 3.48 5.01
N LEU A 29 22.03 4.42 5.10
CA LEU A 29 23.08 4.40 6.13
C LEU A 29 22.49 4.61 7.53
N SER A 30 21.53 5.51 7.69
CA SER A 30 20.85 5.78 8.96
C SER A 30 20.04 4.56 9.42
N GLY A 31 19.39 3.87 8.49
CA GLY A 31 18.70 2.61 8.77
C GLY A 31 19.67 1.51 9.20
N TRP A 32 20.82 1.40 8.52
CA TRP A 32 21.87 0.44 8.88
C TRP A 32 22.45 0.73 10.28
N GLU A 33 22.73 1.98 10.58
CA GLU A 33 23.21 2.39 11.92
C GLU A 33 22.19 2.04 13.00
N ALA A 34 20.91 2.27 12.75
CA ALA A 34 19.84 1.96 13.68
C ALA A 34 19.64 0.43 13.84
N TYR A 35 19.85 -0.35 12.78
CA TYR A 35 19.58 -1.80 12.78
C TYR A 35 20.52 -2.60 11.85
N PRO A 36 21.80 -2.78 12.22
CA PRO A 36 22.87 -3.29 11.34
C PRO A 36 22.71 -4.74 10.88
N ASN A 37 21.84 -5.53 11.54
CA ASN A 37 21.67 -6.97 11.23
C ASN A 37 20.68 -7.22 10.07
N TRP A 38 20.16 -6.19 9.43
CA TRP A 38 19.21 -6.31 8.31
C TRP A 38 19.82 -5.76 7.01
N ALA A 39 19.21 -6.14 5.88
CA ALA A 39 19.61 -5.65 4.58
C ALA A 39 19.05 -4.24 4.35
N HIS A 40 19.92 -3.25 4.12
CA HIS A 40 19.56 -1.86 3.84
C HIS A 40 20.12 -1.45 2.48
N VAL A 41 19.27 -0.94 1.61
CA VAL A 41 19.63 -0.47 0.27
C VAL A 41 18.89 0.81 -0.07
N SER A 42 19.44 1.63 -0.97
CA SER A 42 18.68 2.73 -1.56
C SER A 42 18.62 2.63 -3.07
N LEU A 43 17.61 3.31 -3.64
CA LEU A 43 17.42 3.39 -5.08
C LEU A 43 18.47 4.31 -5.70
N PRO A 44 19.16 3.89 -6.80
CA PRO A 44 20.05 4.79 -7.53
C PRO A 44 19.20 5.87 -8.20
N HIS A 45 19.47 7.13 -7.93
CA HIS A 45 18.79 8.30 -8.53
C HIS A 45 17.28 8.42 -8.20
N GLY A 46 16.81 7.93 -7.02
CA GLY A 46 15.43 8.02 -6.59
C GLY A 46 14.46 7.14 -7.41
N ALA A 47 13.17 7.28 -7.14
CA ALA A 47 12.12 6.46 -7.74
C ALA A 47 12.00 6.53 -9.28
N ALA A 48 12.48 7.61 -9.90
CA ALA A 48 12.41 7.79 -11.35
C ALA A 48 13.29 6.79 -12.13
N SER A 49 14.34 6.25 -11.52
CA SER A 49 15.26 5.30 -12.17
C SER A 49 14.83 3.84 -12.03
N ALA A 50 13.94 3.53 -11.12
CA ALA A 50 13.46 2.17 -10.84
C ALA A 50 12.86 1.45 -12.07
N LYS A 51 12.54 2.19 -13.14
CA LYS A 51 11.96 1.63 -14.37
C LYS A 51 12.98 0.99 -15.33
N LYS A 52 14.26 1.34 -15.27
CA LYS A 52 15.24 0.93 -16.29
C LYS A 52 15.92 -0.43 -16.05
N ASP A 53 16.11 -0.85 -14.81
CA ASP A 53 16.85 -2.07 -14.47
C ASP A 53 16.05 -3.14 -13.72
N ARG A 54 14.77 -3.24 -14.06
CA ARG A 54 13.76 -4.09 -13.42
C ARG A 54 14.18 -5.54 -13.16
N GLN A 55 14.86 -6.19 -14.10
CA GLN A 55 15.04 -7.64 -14.02
C GLN A 55 16.05 -8.06 -12.95
N LYS A 56 17.18 -7.36 -12.84
CA LYS A 56 18.21 -7.67 -11.85
C LYS A 56 17.80 -7.32 -10.44
N GLN A 57 17.13 -6.16 -10.27
CA GLN A 57 16.62 -5.72 -8.98
C GLN A 57 15.46 -6.59 -8.49
N LEU A 58 14.56 -7.02 -9.41
CA LEU A 58 13.48 -7.94 -9.07
C LEU A 58 13.98 -9.30 -8.56
N GLN A 59 15.05 -9.85 -9.13
CA GLN A 59 15.63 -11.09 -8.64
C GLN A 59 16.15 -10.97 -7.20
N LEU A 60 16.79 -9.84 -6.86
CA LEU A 60 17.22 -9.58 -5.49
C LEU A 60 16.02 -9.55 -4.54
N PHE A 61 14.99 -8.76 -4.87
CA PHE A 61 13.80 -8.61 -4.03
C PHE A 61 12.99 -9.90 -3.89
N GLN A 62 12.98 -10.76 -4.90
CA GLN A 62 12.35 -12.08 -4.82
C GLN A 62 13.00 -12.98 -3.76
N GLY A 63 14.30 -12.81 -3.50
CA GLY A 63 15.04 -13.54 -2.49
C GLY A 63 14.67 -13.21 -1.05
N TYR A 64 13.90 -12.16 -0.81
CA TYR A 64 13.47 -11.76 0.53
C TYR A 64 12.00 -12.09 0.76
N GLU A 65 11.66 -12.39 2.04
CA GLU A 65 10.27 -12.65 2.45
C GLU A 65 9.46 -11.36 2.53
N GLU A 66 10.07 -10.27 3.02
CA GLU A 66 9.47 -8.96 3.18
C GLU A 66 10.36 -7.86 2.58
N ILE A 67 9.74 -6.90 1.91
CA ILE A 67 10.38 -5.71 1.34
C ILE A 67 9.75 -4.50 2.01
N VAL A 68 10.51 -3.76 2.80
CA VAL A 68 10.02 -2.58 3.52
C VAL A 68 10.47 -1.33 2.79
N LEU A 69 9.53 -0.59 2.23
CA LEU A 69 9.77 0.73 1.64
C LEU A 69 9.78 1.76 2.76
N PHE A 70 10.83 2.55 2.81
CA PHE A 70 11.05 3.56 3.83
C PHE A 70 11.42 4.88 3.15
N PHE A 71 10.42 5.54 2.56
CA PHE A 71 10.56 6.75 1.78
C PHE A 71 10.07 7.97 2.57
N ASP A 72 10.37 9.16 2.06
CA ASP A 72 9.97 10.42 2.67
C ASP A 72 8.46 10.54 2.83
N LYS A 73 8.01 11.26 3.85
CA LYS A 73 6.58 11.49 4.12
C LYS A 73 5.92 12.53 3.21
N ASP A 74 6.70 13.26 2.43
CA ASP A 74 6.18 14.30 1.55
C ASP A 74 5.42 13.72 0.34
N GLU A 75 4.71 14.55 -0.41
CA GLU A 75 3.93 14.09 -1.56
C GLU A 75 4.80 13.41 -2.64
N PRO A 76 6.00 13.91 -3.01
CA PRO A 76 6.90 13.17 -3.88
C PRO A 76 7.27 11.79 -3.38
N GLY A 77 7.60 11.64 -2.09
CA GLY A 77 7.93 10.35 -1.46
C GLY A 77 6.76 9.36 -1.46
N LYS A 78 5.53 9.82 -1.24
CA LYS A 78 4.32 8.99 -1.36
C LYS A 78 4.12 8.48 -2.79
N MET A 79 4.19 9.37 -3.78
CA MET A 79 4.08 8.98 -5.20
C MET A 79 5.19 7.99 -5.59
N ALA A 80 6.40 8.21 -5.08
CA ALA A 80 7.53 7.32 -5.26
C ALA A 80 7.26 5.93 -4.64
N THR A 81 6.73 5.90 -3.42
CA THR A 81 6.36 4.67 -2.71
C THR A 81 5.36 3.85 -3.52
N GLU A 82 4.27 4.45 -4.00
CA GLU A 82 3.26 3.78 -4.82
C GLU A 82 3.85 3.25 -6.13
N ALA A 83 4.63 4.09 -6.82
CA ALA A 83 5.26 3.72 -8.09
C ALA A 83 6.23 2.54 -7.94
N VAL A 84 7.01 2.51 -6.86
CA VAL A 84 7.96 1.43 -6.57
C VAL A 84 7.23 0.18 -6.09
N ALA A 85 6.26 0.33 -5.18
CA ALA A 85 5.48 -0.79 -4.65
C ALA A 85 4.74 -1.57 -5.75
N ALA A 86 4.20 -0.86 -6.76
CA ALA A 86 3.54 -1.49 -7.91
C ALA A 86 4.48 -2.32 -8.80
N LEU A 87 5.80 -2.13 -8.68
CA LEU A 87 6.81 -2.85 -9.47
C LEU A 87 7.36 -4.09 -8.74
N LEU A 88 7.16 -4.16 -7.43
CA LEU A 88 7.71 -5.19 -6.56
C LEU A 88 6.77 -6.40 -6.44
N PRO A 89 7.28 -7.56 -5.96
CA PRO A 89 6.46 -8.76 -5.78
C PRO A 89 5.25 -8.50 -4.87
N SER A 90 4.05 -8.73 -5.38
CA SER A 90 2.80 -8.55 -4.64
C SER A 90 2.79 -9.39 -3.35
N GLY A 91 2.24 -8.81 -2.28
CA GLY A 91 2.10 -9.46 -0.98
C GLY A 91 3.37 -9.46 -0.12
N LYS A 92 4.53 -9.03 -0.64
CA LYS A 92 5.78 -8.92 0.12
C LYS A 92 6.11 -7.49 0.57
N VAL A 93 5.44 -6.49 -0.02
CA VAL A 93 5.75 -5.08 0.20
C VAL A 93 5.06 -4.57 1.45
N LYS A 94 5.83 -3.89 2.29
CA LYS A 94 5.37 -3.16 3.45
C LYS A 94 5.86 -1.73 3.38
N ILE A 95 5.15 -0.79 4.01
CA ILE A 95 5.53 0.62 4.10
C ILE A 95 5.83 0.94 5.55
N ALA A 96 7.02 1.48 5.80
CA ALA A 96 7.41 1.99 7.09
C ALA A 96 7.01 3.47 7.22
N HIS A 97 6.47 3.83 8.38
CA HIS A 97 6.07 5.19 8.71
C HIS A 97 6.79 5.65 9.96
N LEU A 98 7.57 6.73 9.85
CA LEU A 98 8.15 7.39 11.02
C LEU A 98 7.08 8.17 11.78
N PRO A 99 7.19 8.26 13.12
CA PRO A 99 6.36 9.18 13.87
C PRO A 99 6.75 10.65 13.59
N ASP A 100 5.83 11.58 13.82
CA ASP A 100 6.18 12.99 13.81
C ASP A 100 7.14 13.32 14.98
N PRO A 101 8.07 14.25 14.81
CA PRO A 101 8.17 15.21 13.71
C PRO A 101 9.08 14.76 12.54
N TYR A 102 9.64 13.56 12.55
CA TYR A 102 10.67 13.14 11.61
C TYR A 102 10.15 13.00 10.17
N LYS A 103 10.92 13.55 9.23
CA LYS A 103 10.64 13.49 7.80
C LYS A 103 11.14 12.18 7.18
N ASP A 104 12.38 11.81 7.48
CA ASP A 104 13.10 10.67 6.92
C ASP A 104 13.98 9.99 7.99
N ALA A 105 14.62 8.88 7.63
CA ALA A 105 15.45 8.12 8.56
C ALA A 105 16.70 8.90 9.02
N SER A 106 17.26 9.72 8.13
CA SER A 106 18.41 10.56 8.45
C SER A 106 18.06 11.62 9.50
N ASP A 107 16.91 12.26 9.38
CA ASP A 107 16.40 13.23 10.33
C ASP A 107 16.20 12.60 11.73
N ALA A 108 15.58 11.43 11.80
CA ALA A 108 15.42 10.70 13.06
C ALA A 108 16.78 10.37 13.73
N LEU A 109 17.74 9.90 12.94
CA LEU A 109 19.07 9.55 13.47
C LEU A 109 19.84 10.79 13.95
N GLN A 110 19.78 11.92 13.24
CA GLN A 110 20.38 13.19 13.64
C GLN A 110 19.82 13.71 14.98
N ASN A 111 18.56 13.40 15.27
CA ASN A 111 17.93 13.69 16.54
C ASN A 111 18.19 12.62 17.61
N ASN A 112 19.13 11.69 17.38
CA ASN A 112 19.48 10.58 18.27
C ASN A 112 18.33 9.62 18.57
N ASP A 113 17.32 9.52 17.71
CA ASP A 113 16.17 8.63 17.85
C ASP A 113 16.22 7.42 16.90
N ALA A 114 17.28 6.61 17.01
CA ALA A 114 17.38 5.36 16.30
C ALA A 114 16.24 4.38 16.61
N GLU A 115 15.59 4.56 17.78
CA GLU A 115 14.45 3.73 18.19
C GLU A 115 13.21 4.00 17.33
N ALA A 116 13.00 5.24 16.90
CA ALA A 116 11.91 5.58 15.97
C ALA A 116 12.08 4.84 14.64
N ILE A 117 13.32 4.76 14.11
CA ILE A 117 13.62 4.01 12.88
C ILE A 117 13.31 2.51 13.07
N ARG A 118 13.79 1.91 14.18
CA ARG A 118 13.53 0.51 14.49
C ARG A 118 12.04 0.21 14.58
N LYS A 119 11.28 1.04 15.29
CA LYS A 119 9.83 0.91 15.44
C LYS A 119 9.10 1.05 14.10
N ALA A 120 9.50 2.01 13.26
CA ALA A 120 8.93 2.19 11.94
C ALA A 120 9.11 0.94 11.06
N ILE A 121 10.30 0.36 11.05
CA ILE A 121 10.59 -0.88 10.32
C ILE A 121 9.78 -2.06 10.87
N TRP A 122 9.69 -2.16 12.20
CA TRP A 122 9.02 -3.29 12.84
C TRP A 122 7.50 -3.25 12.66
N ASN A 123 6.93 -2.06 12.71
CA ASN A 123 5.49 -1.82 12.57
C ASN A 123 5.07 -1.51 11.12
N ALA A 124 5.94 -1.75 10.13
CA ALA A 124 5.62 -1.50 8.73
C ALA A 124 4.33 -2.20 8.30
N SER A 125 3.42 -1.45 7.73
CA SER A 125 2.10 -1.91 7.28
C SER A 125 2.17 -2.53 5.89
N PRO A 126 1.40 -3.60 5.58
CA PRO A 126 1.33 -4.16 4.23
C PRO A 126 0.87 -3.09 3.22
N TYR A 127 1.56 -3.02 2.08
CA TYR A 127 1.10 -2.22 0.97
C TYR A 127 -0.11 -2.87 0.31
N GLN A 128 -1.18 -2.12 0.21
CA GLN A 128 -2.40 -2.53 -0.50
C GLN A 128 -2.66 -1.53 -1.63
N PRO A 129 -2.57 -1.96 -2.91
CA PRO A 129 -2.99 -1.13 -4.02
C PRO A 129 -4.47 -0.74 -3.90
N ASP A 130 -4.82 0.45 -4.41
CA ASP A 130 -6.22 0.88 -4.45
C ASP A 130 -7.13 -0.16 -5.09
N GLY A 131 -8.26 -0.44 -4.45
CA GLY A 131 -9.24 -1.43 -4.90
C GLY A 131 -8.95 -2.87 -4.50
N ILE A 132 -7.83 -3.17 -3.82
CA ILE A 132 -7.56 -4.49 -3.22
C ILE A 132 -7.82 -4.40 -1.72
N VAL A 133 -8.83 -5.15 -1.27
CA VAL A 133 -9.21 -5.24 0.16
C VAL A 133 -8.80 -6.62 0.68
N ASP A 134 -8.13 -6.69 1.82
CA ASP A 134 -7.78 -7.97 2.42
C ASP A 134 -9.01 -8.68 3.02
N GLY A 135 -8.92 -10.02 3.19
CA GLY A 135 -10.03 -10.81 3.69
C GLY A 135 -10.46 -10.45 5.12
N LYS A 136 -9.57 -9.85 5.93
CA LYS A 136 -9.87 -9.43 7.29
C LYS A 136 -10.72 -8.15 7.29
N SER A 137 -10.35 -7.18 6.47
CA SER A 137 -11.13 -5.95 6.26
C SER A 137 -12.49 -6.25 5.62
N LEU A 138 -12.55 -7.24 4.71
CA LEU A 138 -13.81 -7.73 4.15
C LEU A 138 -14.72 -8.36 5.22
N LEU A 139 -14.15 -9.09 6.17
CA LEU A 139 -14.92 -9.68 7.26
C LEU A 139 -15.64 -8.61 8.09
N GLU A 140 -14.96 -7.53 8.42
CA GLU A 140 -15.54 -6.39 9.14
C GLU A 140 -16.66 -5.73 8.34
N LEU A 141 -16.49 -5.56 7.04
CA LEU A 141 -17.53 -5.00 6.15
C LEU A 141 -18.76 -5.89 6.05
N VAL A 142 -18.58 -7.22 5.98
CA VAL A 142 -19.68 -8.18 5.85
C VAL A 142 -20.40 -8.41 7.19
N THR A 143 -19.70 -8.32 8.31
CA THR A 143 -20.29 -8.51 9.64
C THR A 143 -21.01 -7.26 10.18
N ASN A 144 -20.69 -6.08 9.66
CA ASN A 144 -21.43 -4.87 10.00
C ASN A 144 -22.84 -4.92 9.37
N PRO A 145 -23.89 -4.68 10.13
CA PRO A 145 -25.23 -4.60 9.56
C PRO A 145 -25.29 -3.49 8.52
N SER A 146 -25.96 -3.78 7.40
CA SER A 146 -26.21 -2.77 6.38
C SER A 146 -26.90 -1.54 7.01
N PRO A 147 -26.53 -0.32 6.63
CA PRO A 147 -27.21 0.87 7.13
C PRO A 147 -28.71 0.81 6.81
N PRO A 148 -29.56 1.44 7.61
CA PRO A 148 -31.00 1.52 7.31
C PRO A 148 -31.21 2.12 5.92
N CYS A 149 -32.34 1.74 5.28
CA CYS A 149 -32.68 2.31 3.98
C CYS A 149 -33.13 3.78 4.12
N ASP A 150 -32.83 4.57 3.11
CA ASP A 150 -33.27 5.97 3.02
C ASP A 150 -34.72 6.03 2.54
N PHE A 151 -35.12 5.09 1.66
CA PHE A 151 -36.48 4.99 1.10
C PHE A 151 -36.91 3.54 1.05
N GLU A 152 -38.22 3.31 1.27
CA GLU A 152 -38.86 2.01 1.13
C GLU A 152 -39.44 1.83 -0.27
N TYR A 153 -39.41 0.60 -0.77
CA TYR A 153 -40.18 0.26 -1.98
C TYR A 153 -41.67 0.15 -1.67
N PRO A 154 -42.56 0.62 -2.57
CA PRO A 154 -44.01 0.50 -2.39
C PRO A 154 -44.51 -0.97 -2.46
N PHE A 155 -43.65 -1.90 -2.86
CA PHE A 155 -43.95 -3.31 -3.01
C PHE A 155 -43.35 -4.12 -1.88
N ALA A 156 -44.16 -4.68 -1.00
CA ALA A 156 -43.70 -5.40 0.19
C ALA A 156 -42.72 -6.54 -0.12
N GLY A 157 -42.92 -7.28 -1.21
CA GLY A 157 -42.02 -8.35 -1.64
C GLY A 157 -40.63 -7.82 -2.07
N LEU A 158 -40.63 -6.71 -2.78
CA LEU A 158 -39.35 -6.07 -3.20
C LEU A 158 -38.62 -5.48 -2.01
N GLN A 159 -39.37 -4.81 -1.12
CA GLN A 159 -38.83 -4.27 0.14
C GLN A 159 -38.20 -5.36 1.00
N GLN A 160 -38.85 -6.50 1.14
CA GLN A 160 -38.33 -7.63 1.91
C GLN A 160 -37.07 -8.24 1.30
N MET A 161 -36.94 -8.29 -0.04
CA MET A 161 -35.81 -8.87 -0.74
C MET A 161 -34.59 -7.96 -0.78
N THR A 162 -34.81 -6.65 -0.88
CA THR A 162 -33.71 -5.65 -1.10
C THR A 162 -33.39 -4.85 0.15
N HIS A 163 -34.25 -4.88 1.16
CA HIS A 163 -34.19 -4.05 2.36
C HIS A 163 -34.24 -2.53 2.08
N GLY A 164 -34.89 -2.12 0.98
CA GLY A 164 -35.09 -0.73 0.61
C GLY A 164 -34.04 -0.14 -0.31
N ILE A 165 -34.07 1.18 -0.48
CA ILE A 165 -33.19 1.97 -1.35
C ILE A 165 -32.28 2.83 -0.47
N ARG A 166 -30.99 2.92 -0.83
CA ARG A 166 -29.99 3.76 -0.14
C ARG A 166 -29.31 4.69 -1.11
N TYR A 167 -28.91 5.86 -0.63
CA TYR A 167 -28.06 6.76 -1.41
C TYR A 167 -26.73 6.07 -1.75
N GLY A 168 -26.23 6.31 -2.98
CA GLY A 168 -25.00 5.71 -3.48
C GLY A 168 -25.16 4.31 -4.09
N GLU A 169 -26.35 3.70 -4.02
CA GLU A 169 -26.65 2.42 -4.67
C GLU A 169 -27.19 2.64 -6.11
N LEU A 170 -26.82 1.73 -7.00
CA LEU A 170 -27.34 1.69 -8.37
C LEU A 170 -28.38 0.57 -8.49
N THR A 171 -29.64 0.93 -8.70
CA THR A 171 -30.70 -0.03 -9.00
C THR A 171 -30.97 -0.09 -10.49
N VAL A 172 -30.87 -1.27 -11.10
CA VAL A 172 -31.15 -1.49 -12.52
C VAL A 172 -32.41 -2.31 -12.69
N ILE A 173 -33.42 -1.74 -13.38
CA ILE A 173 -34.67 -2.41 -13.71
C ILE A 173 -34.66 -2.80 -15.18
N SER A 174 -34.73 -4.09 -15.47
CA SER A 174 -34.74 -4.64 -16.84
C SER A 174 -36.05 -5.41 -17.11
N ALA A 175 -36.68 -5.10 -18.23
CA ALA A 175 -37.84 -5.83 -18.72
C ALA A 175 -38.05 -5.55 -20.22
N GLY A 176 -38.82 -6.38 -20.90
CA GLY A 176 -39.19 -6.19 -22.31
C GLY A 176 -39.92 -4.86 -22.59
N THR A 177 -40.03 -4.49 -23.85
CA THR A 177 -40.79 -3.31 -24.27
C THR A 177 -42.26 -3.44 -23.89
N GLY A 178 -42.90 -2.39 -23.35
CA GLY A 178 -44.31 -2.38 -22.99
C GLY A 178 -44.66 -3.07 -21.67
N GLN A 179 -43.69 -3.56 -20.88
CA GLN A 179 -43.93 -4.27 -19.61
C GLN A 179 -43.98 -3.38 -18.35
N GLY A 180 -44.20 -2.10 -18.51
CA GLY A 180 -44.49 -1.22 -17.37
C GLY A 180 -43.26 -0.73 -16.57
N LYS A 181 -42.04 -0.81 -17.12
CA LYS A 181 -40.83 -0.30 -16.45
C LYS A 181 -40.97 1.14 -15.95
N SER A 182 -41.44 2.04 -16.84
CA SER A 182 -41.59 3.44 -16.51
C SER A 182 -42.72 3.67 -15.48
N THR A 183 -43.75 2.83 -15.49
CA THR A 183 -44.84 2.88 -14.47
C THR A 183 -44.29 2.51 -13.09
N LEU A 184 -43.43 1.48 -13.02
CA LEU A 184 -42.81 1.06 -11.78
C LEU A 184 -41.85 2.12 -11.18
N THR A 185 -41.15 2.90 -12.02
CA THR A 185 -40.20 3.92 -11.54
C THR A 185 -40.85 5.24 -11.14
N VAL A 186 -42.10 5.47 -11.44
CA VAL A 186 -42.88 6.69 -11.14
C VAL A 186 -43.87 6.50 -10.01
N SER A 187 -44.09 5.26 -9.61
CA SER A 187 -44.98 4.93 -8.45
C SER A 187 -44.19 5.05 -7.13
#